data_775efd5199631a27cb5651481602b36c
#
_entry.id   775efd5199631a27cb5651481602b36c
#
_cell.length_a   1.000
_cell.length_b   1.000
_cell.length_c   1.000
_cell.angle_alpha   90.00
_cell.angle_beta   90.00
_cell.angle_gamma   90.00
#
_symmetry.space_group_name_H-M   'P 1'
#
loop_
_entity.id
_entity.type
_entity.pdbx_description
1 polymer ?
#
loop_
_entity_poly.entity_id
_entity_poly.type
_entity_poly.pdbx_seq_one_letter_code
_entity_poly.pdbx_strand_id
1 'polypeptide(L)'
;MSLLTTPSRTVSKPSTSERLIQAALEMFSVRGIAATTREIADAAGVNEVTLFRLFESKERLLGAVVQEVVQAESEALDRVDLEDFDIRRDIVAVAQVFYDTHHRYQAFLRTILAHRMNPKLTEEIVREAVQPLREKFIRYLAEGQRRGVIRENLDLRPTVDAFTGMIFAAVLRRAVYTPVYTSEAYLATCVDLFLNGICTRP
;
A
#
# COMPACT_ATOMS: atom_id res chain seq x y z
N MET A 1 41.85 1.71 -16.63
CA MET A 1 41.16 0.50 -16.12
C MET A 1 40.96 0.72 -14.63
N SER A 2 39.83 1.26 -14.23
CA SER A 2 39.48 1.43 -12.82
C SER A 2 38.14 0.74 -12.60
N LEU A 3 38.13 -0.35 -11.86
CA LEU A 3 36.99 -1.16 -11.51
C LEU A 3 36.21 -0.42 -10.41
N LEU A 4 35.04 0.12 -10.79
CA LEU A 4 34.07 0.65 -9.83
C LEU A 4 33.42 -0.53 -9.10
N THR A 5 33.88 -0.78 -7.89
CA THR A 5 33.31 -1.73 -6.95
C THR A 5 31.99 -1.15 -6.45
N THR A 6 30.87 -1.72 -6.89
CA THR A 6 29.55 -1.45 -6.34
C THR A 6 29.53 -1.93 -4.89
N PRO A 7 29.13 -1.10 -3.90
CA PRO A 7 29.04 -1.57 -2.52
C PRO A 7 27.91 -2.61 -2.41
N SER A 8 28.28 -3.84 -2.08
CA SER A 8 27.36 -4.90 -1.69
C SER A 8 26.57 -4.43 -0.45
N ARG A 9 25.27 -4.25 -0.61
CA ARG A 9 24.35 -3.97 0.51
C ARG A 9 24.35 -5.23 1.40
N THR A 10 25.07 -5.17 2.50
CA THR A 10 25.04 -6.21 3.56
C THR A 10 23.61 -6.29 4.07
N VAL A 11 22.90 -7.37 3.73
CA VAL A 11 21.58 -7.69 4.30
C VAL A 11 21.82 -8.01 5.78
N SER A 12 21.56 -7.04 6.64
CA SER A 12 21.60 -7.23 8.09
C SER A 12 20.52 -8.24 8.48
N LYS A 13 20.82 -9.08 9.48
CA LYS A 13 19.83 -10.01 10.03
C LYS A 13 18.61 -9.21 10.53
N PRO A 14 17.36 -9.64 10.19
CA PRO A 14 16.18 -8.88 10.58
C PRO A 14 16.10 -8.73 12.11
N SER A 15 15.74 -7.54 12.55
CA SER A 15 15.54 -7.24 13.98
C SER A 15 14.41 -8.07 14.57
N THR A 16 14.32 -8.12 15.88
CA THR A 16 13.22 -8.82 16.57
C THR A 16 11.85 -8.19 16.24
N SER A 17 11.79 -6.86 16.07
CA SER A 17 10.59 -6.17 15.65
C SER A 17 10.15 -6.56 14.25
N GLU A 18 11.06 -6.55 13.26
CA GLU A 18 10.78 -6.95 11.89
C GLU A 18 10.31 -8.41 11.80
N ARG A 19 10.92 -9.34 12.56
CA ARG A 19 10.48 -10.73 12.62
C ARG A 19 9.07 -10.88 13.18
N LEU A 20 8.71 -10.09 14.21
CA LEU A 20 7.38 -10.09 14.79
C LEU A 20 6.34 -9.51 13.82
N ILE A 21 6.65 -8.42 13.12
CA ILE A 21 5.77 -7.82 12.10
C ILE A 21 5.52 -8.82 10.97
N GLN A 22 6.58 -9.48 10.47
CA GLN A 22 6.45 -10.47 9.41
C GLN A 22 5.61 -11.68 9.84
N ALA A 23 5.88 -12.25 11.02
CA ALA A 23 5.09 -13.34 11.57
C ALA A 23 3.62 -12.93 11.80
N ALA A 24 3.38 -11.71 12.27
CA ALA A 24 2.04 -11.18 12.46
C ALA A 24 1.30 -11.01 11.12
N LEU A 25 1.96 -10.50 10.08
CA LEU A 25 1.39 -10.39 8.73
C LEU A 25 0.94 -11.76 8.20
N GLU A 26 1.78 -12.78 8.32
CA GLU A 26 1.46 -14.15 7.89
C GLU A 26 0.29 -14.73 8.69
N MET A 27 0.33 -14.63 10.02
CA MET A 27 -0.71 -15.16 10.90
C MET A 27 -2.05 -14.46 10.71
N PHE A 28 -2.06 -13.12 10.59
CA PHE A 28 -3.28 -12.35 10.30
C PHE A 28 -3.83 -12.64 8.90
N SER A 29 -2.97 -12.92 7.92
CA SER A 29 -3.40 -13.30 6.58
C SER A 29 -4.10 -14.66 6.55
N VAL A 30 -3.66 -15.64 7.36
CA VAL A 30 -4.20 -17.01 7.37
C VAL A 30 -5.36 -17.15 8.36
N ARG A 31 -5.23 -16.64 9.57
CA ARG A 31 -6.19 -16.84 10.67
C ARG A 31 -7.03 -15.61 11.00
N GLY A 32 -6.78 -14.51 10.31
CA GLY A 32 -7.44 -13.25 10.64
C GLY A 32 -7.08 -12.77 12.05
N ILE A 33 -7.97 -12.00 12.64
CA ILE A 33 -7.79 -11.47 13.99
C ILE A 33 -7.85 -12.55 15.09
N ALA A 34 -8.24 -13.78 14.78
CA ALA A 34 -8.24 -14.89 15.74
C ALA A 34 -6.82 -15.39 16.10
N ALA A 35 -5.80 -15.06 15.28
CA ALA A 35 -4.39 -15.35 15.61
C ALA A 35 -4.02 -14.75 16.96
N THR A 36 -3.46 -15.54 17.87
CA THR A 36 -3.07 -15.09 19.21
C THR A 36 -1.67 -14.48 19.23
N THR A 37 -1.39 -13.60 20.19
CA THR A 37 -0.06 -13.02 20.40
C THR A 37 0.99 -14.07 20.68
N ARG A 38 0.60 -15.16 21.35
CA ARG A 38 1.47 -16.30 21.63
C ARG A 38 1.88 -17.02 20.34
N GLU A 39 0.91 -17.33 19.46
CA GLU A 39 1.20 -17.98 18.18
C GLU A 39 2.11 -17.12 17.30
N ILE A 40 1.89 -15.79 17.30
CA ILE A 40 2.73 -14.84 16.54
C ILE A 40 4.15 -14.82 17.13
N ALA A 41 4.30 -14.78 18.46
CA ALA A 41 5.59 -14.78 19.11
C ALA A 41 6.37 -16.09 18.84
N ASP A 42 5.68 -17.24 18.94
CA ASP A 42 6.24 -18.55 18.63
C ASP A 42 6.72 -18.62 17.16
N ALA A 43 5.91 -18.12 16.21
CA ALA A 43 6.27 -18.06 14.79
C ALA A 43 7.47 -17.14 14.53
N ALA A 44 7.59 -16.04 15.28
CA ALA A 44 8.74 -15.13 15.21
C ALA A 44 9.99 -15.66 15.94
N GLY A 45 9.90 -16.79 16.66
CA GLY A 45 10.98 -17.36 17.46
C GLY A 45 11.36 -16.49 18.66
N VAL A 46 10.38 -15.90 19.33
CA VAL A 46 10.58 -15.05 20.52
C VAL A 46 9.56 -15.38 21.62
N ASN A 47 9.80 -14.89 22.83
CA ASN A 47 8.84 -15.01 23.91
C ASN A 47 7.73 -13.96 23.75
N GLU A 48 6.49 -14.30 24.11
CA GLU A 48 5.32 -13.41 24.08
C GLU A 48 5.54 -12.13 24.92
N VAL A 49 6.30 -12.20 26.00
CA VAL A 49 6.70 -11.03 26.81
C VAL A 49 7.49 -10.01 25.96
N THR A 50 8.31 -10.50 25.03
CA THR A 50 9.07 -9.65 24.10
C THR A 50 8.14 -8.91 23.13
N LEU A 51 7.08 -9.58 22.63
CA LEU A 51 6.06 -8.97 21.80
C LEU A 51 5.36 -7.83 22.55
N PHE A 52 4.89 -8.07 23.77
CA PHE A 52 4.21 -7.02 24.55
C PHE A 52 5.15 -5.87 24.94
N ARG A 53 6.43 -6.13 25.18
CA ARG A 53 7.41 -5.07 25.44
C ARG A 53 7.63 -4.17 24.23
N LEU A 54 7.54 -4.70 22.99
CA LEU A 54 7.78 -3.95 21.75
C LEU A 54 6.51 -3.25 21.23
N PHE A 55 5.37 -3.90 21.35
CA PHE A 55 4.13 -3.43 20.72
C PHE A 55 3.00 -3.13 21.70
N GLU A 56 3.17 -3.38 23.01
CA GLU A 56 2.21 -3.12 24.07
C GLU A 56 0.90 -3.93 23.95
N SER A 57 0.36 -4.09 22.74
CA SER A 57 -0.89 -4.82 22.49
C SER A 57 -0.88 -5.47 21.10
N LYS A 58 -1.77 -6.43 20.91
CA LYS A 58 -2.04 -7.04 19.61
C LYS A 58 -2.56 -6.03 18.59
N GLU A 59 -3.33 -5.06 19.02
CA GLU A 59 -3.89 -4.04 18.16
C GLU A 59 -2.81 -3.09 17.64
N ARG A 60 -1.85 -2.70 18.49
CA ARG A 60 -0.67 -1.93 18.06
C ARG A 60 0.24 -2.72 17.12
N LEU A 61 0.41 -4.02 17.36
CA LEU A 61 1.13 -4.89 16.41
C LEU A 61 0.40 -4.95 15.06
N LEU A 62 -0.94 -5.04 15.07
CA LEU A 62 -1.75 -4.98 13.85
C LEU A 62 -1.53 -3.65 13.11
N GLY A 63 -1.48 -2.54 13.84
CA GLY A 63 -1.14 -1.21 13.30
C GLY A 63 0.25 -1.18 12.66
N ALA A 64 1.26 -1.76 13.31
CA ALA A 64 2.61 -1.84 12.76
C ALA A 64 2.66 -2.67 11.46
N VAL A 65 1.85 -3.74 11.35
CA VAL A 65 1.73 -4.51 10.09
C VAL A 65 1.09 -3.66 8.99
N VAL A 66 0.08 -2.83 9.30
CA VAL A 66 -0.49 -1.89 8.30
C VAL A 66 0.56 -0.90 7.83
N GLN A 67 1.36 -0.32 8.75
CA GLN A 67 2.45 0.59 8.40
C GLN A 67 3.48 -0.08 7.49
N GLU A 68 3.84 -1.33 7.74
CA GLU A 68 4.76 -2.11 6.90
C GLU A 68 4.22 -2.30 5.48
N VAL A 69 2.93 -2.62 5.33
CA VAL A 69 2.28 -2.77 4.01
C VAL A 69 2.28 -1.45 3.24
N VAL A 70 1.94 -0.34 3.91
CA VAL A 70 1.96 0.99 3.28
C VAL A 70 3.38 1.44 2.93
N GLN A 71 4.36 1.11 3.76
CA GLN A 71 5.78 1.39 3.48
C GLN A 71 6.25 0.62 2.24
N ALA A 72 5.90 -0.66 2.10
CA ALA A 72 6.23 -1.45 0.92
C ALA A 72 5.62 -0.86 -0.37
N GLU A 73 4.40 -0.32 -0.30
CA GLU A 73 3.74 0.38 -1.40
C GLU A 73 4.46 1.70 -1.75
N SER A 74 4.83 2.49 -0.73
CA SER A 74 5.60 3.72 -0.91
C SER A 74 6.94 3.47 -1.60
N GLU A 75 7.68 2.45 -1.17
CA GLU A 75 8.95 2.05 -1.77
C GLU A 75 8.80 1.55 -3.21
N ALA A 76 7.69 0.86 -3.52
CA ALA A 76 7.39 0.43 -4.87
C ALA A 76 7.10 1.62 -5.79
N LEU A 77 6.38 2.64 -5.29
CA LEU A 77 6.15 3.89 -6.02
C LEU A 77 7.42 4.72 -6.22
N ASP A 78 8.33 4.72 -5.24
CA ASP A 78 9.61 5.45 -5.36
C ASP A 78 10.53 4.86 -6.46
N ARG A 79 10.25 3.65 -6.94
CA ARG A 79 10.97 3.02 -8.07
C ARG A 79 10.36 3.35 -9.44
N VAL A 80 9.17 3.96 -9.46
CA VAL A 80 8.54 4.40 -10.71
C VAL A 80 9.23 5.67 -11.18
N ASP A 81 9.74 5.65 -12.40
CA ASP A 81 10.31 6.83 -13.04
C ASP A 81 9.19 7.77 -13.50
N LEU A 82 9.06 8.91 -12.83
CA LEU A 82 8.09 9.96 -13.11
C LEU A 82 8.72 11.26 -13.61
N GLU A 83 10.03 11.27 -13.95
CA GLU A 83 10.79 12.48 -14.27
C GLU A 83 10.29 13.17 -15.53
N ASP A 84 10.00 12.40 -16.59
CA ASP A 84 9.58 12.94 -17.90
C ASP A 84 8.13 13.40 -17.96
N PHE A 85 7.34 13.19 -16.92
CA PHE A 85 5.93 13.54 -16.82
C PHE A 85 5.09 13.12 -18.06
N ASP A 86 4.98 11.82 -18.31
CA ASP A 86 3.99 11.25 -19.23
C ASP A 86 2.79 10.76 -18.44
N ILE A 87 1.74 11.58 -18.39
CA ILE A 87 0.56 11.33 -17.56
C ILE A 87 -0.05 9.93 -17.78
N ARG A 88 -0.10 9.43 -19.03
CA ARG A 88 -0.68 8.12 -19.33
C ARG A 88 0.23 6.98 -18.87
N ARG A 89 1.49 7.03 -19.22
CA ARG A 89 2.51 6.05 -18.80
C ARG A 89 2.59 5.99 -17.27
N ASP A 90 2.64 7.14 -16.64
CA ASP A 90 2.86 7.28 -15.21
C ASP A 90 1.65 6.79 -14.41
N ILE A 91 0.42 7.12 -14.83
CA ILE A 91 -0.80 6.62 -14.18
C ILE A 91 -0.96 5.11 -14.37
N VAL A 92 -0.57 4.53 -15.51
CA VAL A 92 -0.53 3.07 -15.69
C VAL A 92 0.44 2.44 -14.69
N ALA A 93 1.66 2.97 -14.56
CA ALA A 93 2.67 2.45 -13.64
C ALA A 93 2.22 2.55 -12.18
N VAL A 94 1.65 3.68 -11.77
CA VAL A 94 1.09 3.88 -10.43
C VAL A 94 -0.07 2.91 -10.17
N ALA A 95 -0.98 2.72 -11.13
CA ALA A 95 -2.08 1.76 -11.02
C ALA A 95 -1.58 0.33 -10.82
N GLN A 96 -0.53 -0.05 -11.55
CA GLN A 96 0.08 -1.38 -11.43
C GLN A 96 0.71 -1.59 -10.04
N VAL A 97 1.45 -0.60 -9.52
CA VAL A 97 2.04 -0.67 -8.17
C VAL A 97 0.96 -0.85 -7.11
N PHE A 98 -0.11 -0.06 -7.15
CA PHE A 98 -1.23 -0.18 -6.21
C PHE A 98 -1.90 -1.56 -6.32
N TYR A 99 -2.17 -2.02 -7.54
CA TYR A 99 -2.79 -3.33 -7.73
C TYR A 99 -1.92 -4.46 -7.19
N ASP A 100 -0.63 -4.49 -7.54
CA ASP A 100 0.30 -5.56 -7.15
C ASP A 100 0.49 -5.61 -5.63
N THR A 101 0.62 -4.45 -5.00
CA THR A 101 0.74 -4.36 -3.54
C THR A 101 -0.54 -4.85 -2.86
N HIS A 102 -1.71 -4.34 -3.27
CA HIS A 102 -2.98 -4.76 -2.68
C HIS A 102 -3.28 -6.24 -2.97
N HIS A 103 -2.91 -6.76 -4.14
CA HIS A 103 -3.07 -8.18 -4.47
C HIS A 103 -2.16 -9.06 -3.60
N ARG A 104 -0.90 -8.67 -3.42
CA ARG A 104 0.05 -9.36 -2.54
C ARG A 104 -0.46 -9.50 -1.11
N TYR A 105 -1.02 -8.43 -0.57
CA TYR A 105 -1.50 -8.37 0.82
C TYR A 105 -3.02 -8.56 0.97
N GLN A 106 -3.72 -9.07 -0.05
CA GLN A 106 -5.18 -9.13 -0.08
C GLN A 106 -5.80 -9.88 1.10
N ALA A 107 -5.17 -10.97 1.57
CA ALA A 107 -5.67 -11.74 2.71
C ALA A 107 -5.60 -10.93 4.02
N PHE A 108 -4.51 -10.20 4.22
CA PHE A 108 -4.35 -9.27 5.34
C PHE A 108 -5.32 -8.10 5.26
N LEU A 109 -5.46 -7.47 4.08
CA LEU A 109 -6.38 -6.34 3.87
C LEU A 109 -7.83 -6.73 4.18
N ARG A 110 -8.27 -7.96 3.83
CA ARG A 110 -9.60 -8.46 4.23
C ARG A 110 -9.75 -8.54 5.75
N THR A 111 -8.71 -8.98 6.45
CA THR A 111 -8.70 -9.03 7.92
C THR A 111 -8.88 -7.63 8.51
N ILE A 112 -8.16 -6.64 8.01
CA ILE A 112 -8.27 -5.24 8.48
C ILE A 112 -9.67 -4.69 8.24
N LEU A 113 -10.25 -4.91 7.05
CA LEU A 113 -11.59 -4.42 6.73
C LEU A 113 -12.69 -5.09 7.55
N ALA A 114 -12.52 -6.36 7.89
CA ALA A 114 -13.47 -7.10 8.73
C ALA A 114 -13.36 -6.74 10.22
N HIS A 115 -12.20 -6.21 10.65
CA HIS A 115 -11.93 -5.88 12.04
C HIS A 115 -12.09 -4.39 12.31
N ARG A 116 -12.94 -4.04 13.28
CA ARG A 116 -13.06 -2.66 13.77
C ARG A 116 -11.90 -2.36 14.70
N MET A 117 -10.85 -1.75 14.16
CA MET A 117 -9.74 -1.22 14.97
C MET A 117 -10.21 -0.07 15.86
N ASN A 118 -9.45 0.19 16.94
CA ASN A 118 -9.65 1.37 17.77
C ASN A 118 -9.59 2.65 16.90
N PRO A 119 -10.60 3.55 16.95
CA PRO A 119 -10.64 4.73 16.09
C PRO A 119 -9.42 5.64 16.20
N LYS A 120 -8.87 5.84 17.42
CA LYS A 120 -7.67 6.67 17.63
C LYS A 120 -6.44 6.06 16.97
N LEU A 121 -6.27 4.74 17.10
CA LEU A 121 -5.15 4.03 16.45
C LEU A 121 -5.31 4.04 14.94
N THR A 122 -6.53 3.90 14.41
CA THR A 122 -6.80 4.02 12.97
C THR A 122 -6.44 5.41 12.47
N GLU A 123 -6.83 6.47 13.18
CA GLU A 123 -6.50 7.85 12.85
C GLU A 123 -4.98 8.09 12.87
N GLU A 124 -4.27 7.56 13.86
CA GLU A 124 -2.80 7.61 13.96
C GLU A 124 -2.14 6.96 12.73
N ILE A 125 -2.53 5.74 12.37
CA ILE A 125 -2.01 5.02 11.21
C ILE A 125 -2.29 5.77 9.91
N VAL A 126 -3.50 6.28 9.73
CA VAL A 126 -3.87 7.05 8.54
C VAL A 126 -3.01 8.30 8.43
N ARG A 127 -2.82 9.03 9.53
CA ARG A 127 -1.99 10.25 9.55
C ARG A 127 -0.52 9.96 9.25
N GLU A 128 0.04 8.90 9.83
CA GLU A 128 1.49 8.65 9.80
C GLU A 128 1.97 7.84 8.60
N ALA A 129 1.15 6.92 8.11
CA ALA A 129 1.51 6.06 6.99
C ALA A 129 0.74 6.40 5.70
N VAL A 130 -0.58 6.45 5.76
CA VAL A 130 -1.42 6.57 4.55
C VAL A 130 -1.36 7.97 3.95
N GLN A 131 -1.44 9.02 4.78
CA GLN A 131 -1.43 10.40 4.28
C GLN A 131 -0.14 10.78 3.54
N PRO A 132 1.07 10.47 4.02
CA PRO A 132 2.30 10.76 3.27
C PRO A 132 2.34 10.11 1.89
N LEU A 133 1.83 8.87 1.77
CA LEU A 133 1.73 8.17 0.49
C LEU A 133 0.76 8.86 -0.47
N ARG A 134 -0.42 9.25 0.02
CA ARG A 134 -1.42 10.01 -0.77
C ARG A 134 -0.88 11.36 -1.24
N GLU A 135 -0.17 12.09 -0.37
CA GLU A 135 0.43 13.38 -0.71
C GLU A 135 1.50 13.27 -1.81
N LYS A 136 2.21 12.14 -1.95
CA LYS A 136 3.11 11.89 -3.09
C LYS A 136 2.32 11.93 -4.41
N PHE A 137 1.19 11.23 -4.48
CA PHE A 137 0.38 11.18 -5.69
C PHE A 137 -0.35 12.51 -5.96
N ILE A 138 -0.84 13.18 -4.91
CA ILE A 138 -1.44 14.53 -5.02
C ILE A 138 -0.43 15.52 -5.61
N ARG A 139 0.83 15.51 -5.15
CA ARG A 139 1.88 16.39 -5.70
C ARG A 139 2.13 16.13 -7.19
N TYR A 140 2.15 14.87 -7.61
CA TYR A 140 2.28 14.50 -9.01
C TYR A 140 1.13 15.08 -9.85
N LEU A 141 -0.12 14.91 -9.41
CA LEU A 141 -1.30 15.47 -10.11
C LEU A 141 -1.32 16.99 -10.10
N ALA A 142 -0.88 17.64 -9.02
CA ALA A 142 -0.75 19.09 -8.93
C ALA A 142 0.27 19.64 -9.96
N GLU A 143 1.34 18.90 -10.22
CA GLU A 143 2.25 19.23 -11.32
C GLU A 143 1.53 19.17 -12.68
N GLY A 144 0.67 18.18 -12.88
CA GLY A 144 -0.17 18.08 -14.08
C GLY A 144 -1.12 19.26 -14.27
N GLN A 145 -1.69 19.79 -13.17
CA GLN A 145 -2.50 21.01 -13.21
C GLN A 145 -1.64 22.22 -13.61
N ARG A 146 -0.44 22.37 -13.02
CA ARG A 146 0.49 23.49 -13.39
C ARG A 146 0.94 23.43 -14.85
N ARG A 147 1.07 22.23 -15.43
CA ARG A 147 1.39 22.04 -16.86
C ARG A 147 0.18 22.16 -17.80
N GLY A 148 -1.02 22.38 -17.26
CA GLY A 148 -2.26 22.44 -18.04
C GLY A 148 -2.73 21.10 -18.62
N VAL A 149 -2.12 19.98 -18.21
CA VAL A 149 -2.50 18.63 -18.65
C VAL A 149 -3.70 18.10 -17.87
N ILE A 150 -3.81 18.48 -16.61
CA ILE A 150 -4.92 18.13 -15.72
C ILE A 150 -5.77 19.37 -15.47
N ARG A 151 -7.09 19.19 -15.42
CA ARG A 151 -8.07 20.29 -15.19
C ARG A 151 -7.82 20.97 -13.84
N GLU A 152 -7.72 22.30 -13.84
CA GLU A 152 -7.46 23.10 -12.65
C GLU A 152 -8.61 23.07 -11.62
N ASN A 153 -9.84 22.85 -12.06
CA ASN A 153 -11.04 22.85 -11.21
C ASN A 153 -11.26 21.53 -10.44
N LEU A 154 -10.32 20.61 -10.45
CA LEU A 154 -10.41 19.36 -9.70
C LEU A 154 -9.82 19.52 -8.30
N ASP A 155 -10.57 19.07 -7.29
CA ASP A 155 -10.01 18.79 -5.98
C ASP A 155 -9.22 17.46 -6.05
N LEU A 156 -7.91 17.56 -5.88
CA LEU A 156 -7.01 16.42 -6.05
C LEU A 156 -7.13 15.37 -4.93
N ARG A 157 -7.59 15.76 -3.73
CA ARG A 157 -7.72 14.81 -2.59
C ARG A 157 -8.78 13.75 -2.87
N PRO A 158 -10.06 14.10 -3.13
CA PRO A 158 -11.06 13.09 -3.50
C PRO A 158 -10.76 12.43 -4.85
N THR A 159 -10.03 13.10 -5.75
CA THR A 159 -9.62 12.53 -7.04
C THR A 159 -8.66 11.34 -6.83
N VAL A 160 -7.67 11.48 -5.95
CA VAL A 160 -6.75 10.39 -5.57
C VAL A 160 -7.50 9.26 -4.88
N ASP A 161 -8.43 9.57 -3.96
CA ASP A 161 -9.23 8.57 -3.27
C ASP A 161 -10.12 7.77 -4.21
N ALA A 162 -10.72 8.43 -5.18
CA ALA A 162 -11.54 7.75 -6.19
C ALA A 162 -10.69 6.77 -7.02
N PHE A 163 -9.50 7.19 -7.47
CA PHE A 163 -8.62 6.34 -8.25
C PHE A 163 -8.13 5.12 -7.48
N THR A 164 -7.55 5.35 -6.30
CA THR A 164 -7.04 4.26 -5.45
C THR A 164 -8.16 3.33 -5.01
N GLY A 165 -9.35 3.87 -4.72
CA GLY A 165 -10.55 3.11 -4.39
C GLY A 165 -11.03 2.19 -5.51
N MET A 166 -10.97 2.62 -6.78
CA MET A 166 -11.28 1.74 -7.93
C MET A 166 -10.34 0.54 -7.99
N ILE A 167 -9.03 0.75 -7.81
CA ILE A 167 -8.03 -0.32 -7.84
C ILE A 167 -8.20 -1.26 -6.66
N PHE A 168 -8.39 -0.70 -5.46
CA PHE A 168 -8.63 -1.49 -4.25
C PHE A 168 -9.88 -2.38 -4.37
N ALA A 169 -10.97 -1.85 -4.93
CA ALA A 169 -12.19 -2.60 -5.18
C ALA A 169 -11.99 -3.79 -6.13
N ALA A 170 -11.04 -3.70 -7.08
CA ALA A 170 -10.70 -4.81 -7.96
C ALA A 170 -10.15 -6.01 -7.19
N VAL A 171 -9.23 -5.76 -6.27
CA VAL A 171 -8.60 -6.79 -5.44
C VAL A 171 -9.61 -7.44 -4.52
N LEU A 172 -10.45 -6.64 -3.86
CA LEU A 172 -11.49 -7.15 -2.94
C LEU A 172 -12.54 -7.99 -3.65
N ARG A 173 -13.03 -7.57 -4.81
CA ARG A 173 -14.02 -8.33 -5.58
C ARG A 173 -13.52 -9.71 -5.99
N ARG A 174 -12.26 -9.82 -6.42
CA ARG A 174 -11.63 -11.10 -6.79
C ARG A 174 -11.53 -12.08 -5.61
N ALA A 175 -11.54 -11.57 -4.40
CA ALA A 175 -11.56 -12.40 -3.20
C ALA A 175 -12.96 -13.01 -2.93
N VAL A 176 -14.03 -12.46 -3.52
CA VAL A 176 -15.41 -12.89 -3.31
C VAL A 176 -15.94 -13.71 -4.49
N TYR A 177 -15.59 -13.34 -5.71
CA TYR A 177 -16.01 -14.06 -6.92
C TYR A 177 -14.97 -13.92 -8.04
N THR A 178 -15.01 -14.81 -9.03
CA THR A 178 -14.16 -14.71 -10.22
C THR A 178 -14.83 -13.84 -11.28
N PRO A 179 -14.31 -12.63 -11.57
CA PRO A 179 -14.84 -11.80 -12.65
C PRO A 179 -14.64 -12.45 -14.02
N VAL A 180 -15.52 -12.12 -14.97
CA VAL A 180 -15.43 -12.57 -16.38
C VAL A 180 -14.34 -11.85 -17.18
N TYR A 181 -13.68 -10.87 -16.59
CA TYR A 181 -12.59 -10.07 -17.19
C TYR A 181 -11.27 -10.26 -16.42
N THR A 182 -10.15 -10.00 -17.09
CA THR A 182 -8.81 -10.10 -16.48
C THR A 182 -8.50 -8.87 -15.61
N SER A 183 -7.46 -8.97 -14.77
CA SER A 183 -6.97 -7.83 -13.96
C SER A 183 -6.47 -6.71 -14.85
N GLU A 184 -5.75 -7.05 -15.91
CA GLU A 184 -5.19 -6.10 -16.87
C GLU A 184 -6.31 -5.31 -17.56
N ALA A 185 -7.37 -5.98 -18.02
CA ALA A 185 -8.53 -5.32 -18.63
C ALA A 185 -9.22 -4.36 -17.65
N TYR A 186 -9.34 -4.75 -16.37
CA TYR A 186 -9.90 -3.89 -15.35
C TYR A 186 -9.02 -2.67 -15.06
N LEU A 187 -7.71 -2.87 -14.88
CA LEU A 187 -6.78 -1.77 -14.65
C LEU A 187 -6.74 -0.80 -15.82
N ALA A 188 -6.71 -1.31 -17.05
CA ALA A 188 -6.76 -0.48 -18.25
C ALA A 188 -8.04 0.39 -18.26
N THR A 189 -9.18 -0.19 -17.90
CA THR A 189 -10.45 0.53 -17.79
C THR A 189 -10.41 1.59 -16.69
N CYS A 190 -9.88 1.28 -15.51
CA CYS A 190 -9.72 2.26 -14.42
C CYS A 190 -8.85 3.45 -14.83
N VAL A 191 -7.71 3.16 -15.47
CA VAL A 191 -6.79 4.19 -15.97
C VAL A 191 -7.47 5.06 -17.04
N ASP A 192 -8.18 4.44 -17.99
CA ASP A 192 -8.84 5.17 -19.06
C ASP A 192 -9.97 6.08 -18.51
N LEU A 193 -10.83 5.56 -17.65
CA LEU A 193 -11.88 6.35 -16.98
C LEU A 193 -11.29 7.51 -16.16
N PHE A 194 -10.20 7.24 -15.44
CA PHE A 194 -9.54 8.25 -14.63
C PHE A 194 -8.96 9.36 -15.50
N LEU A 195 -8.15 9.03 -16.51
CA LEU A 195 -7.54 10.00 -17.40
C LEU A 195 -8.57 10.82 -18.17
N ASN A 196 -9.62 10.20 -18.71
CA ASN A 196 -10.71 10.91 -19.38
C ASN A 196 -11.48 11.84 -18.42
N GLY A 197 -11.48 11.52 -17.12
CA GLY A 197 -12.07 12.33 -16.07
C GLY A 197 -11.23 13.53 -15.64
N ILE A 198 -9.90 13.42 -15.67
CA ILE A 198 -9.00 14.44 -15.11
C ILE A 198 -8.27 15.30 -16.13
N CYS A 199 -7.97 14.77 -17.33
CA CYS A 199 -7.24 15.52 -18.35
C CYS A 199 -8.06 16.67 -18.94
N THR A 200 -7.35 17.72 -19.33
CA THR A 200 -7.93 18.79 -20.13
C THR A 200 -8.38 18.22 -21.48
N ARG A 201 -9.53 18.65 -21.96
CA ARG A 201 -9.95 18.32 -23.33
C ARG A 201 -9.27 19.28 -24.29
N PRO A 202 -8.80 18.81 -25.45
CA PRO A 202 -8.22 19.68 -26.49
C PRO A 202 -9.22 20.71 -26.99
#